data_23cde71b53adec0a8d4e9a3afd9ff4ec
#
_entry.id   23cde71b53adec0a8d4e9a3afd9ff4ec
#
_cell.length_a   1.000
_cell.length_b   1.000
_cell.length_c   1.000
_cell.angle_alpha   90.00
_cell.angle_beta   90.00
_cell.angle_gamma   90.00
#
_symmetry.space_group_name_H-M   'P 1'
#
loop_
_entity.id
_entity.type
_entity.pdbx_description
1 polymer ?
#
loop_
_entity_poly.entity_id
_entity_poly.type
_entity_poly.pdbx_seq_one_letter_code
_entity_poly.pdbx_strand_id
1 'polypeptide(L)'
;MSTVSPYPYDTRLNVLHQQLELIDEKALADAAPHKWYNQTLCQVNDSVVRLGVIEGEYHWHKHDNDDEFFYVVEGKLLIDLEGRTVELAPRQGFVVPKGVLHRTRAPQRTVILMVENTGIIPTGDK
;
A
#
# COMPACT_ATOMS: atom_id res chain seq x y z
N MET A 1 26.74 3.58 -3.42
CA MET A 1 26.25 2.23 -3.14
C MET A 1 24.75 2.25 -2.92
N SER A 2 24.05 1.44 -3.62
CA SER A 2 22.61 1.36 -3.45
C SER A 2 22.26 0.54 -2.21
N THR A 3 21.25 0.98 -1.48
CA THR A 3 20.66 0.17 -0.44
C THR A 3 19.55 -0.65 -1.07
N VAL A 4 19.67 -1.97 -0.96
CA VAL A 4 18.65 -2.88 -1.47
C VAL A 4 17.80 -3.32 -0.30
N SER A 5 16.48 -3.18 -0.45
CA SER A 5 15.56 -3.68 0.56
C SER A 5 15.75 -5.20 0.72
N PRO A 6 15.69 -5.74 1.94
CA PRO A 6 15.71 -7.19 2.13
C PRO A 6 14.43 -7.86 1.63
N TYR A 7 13.44 -7.08 1.24
CA TYR A 7 12.14 -7.57 0.78
C TYR A 7 12.03 -7.39 -0.74
N PRO A 8 11.31 -8.29 -1.44
CA PRO A 8 11.19 -8.24 -2.91
C PRO A 8 10.14 -7.23 -3.37
N TYR A 9 10.10 -6.04 -2.77
CA TYR A 9 9.12 -5.02 -3.07
C TYR A 9 9.79 -3.78 -3.65
N ASP A 10 9.18 -3.19 -4.68
CA ASP A 10 9.59 -1.89 -5.19
C ASP A 10 8.72 -0.83 -4.53
N THR A 11 9.24 -0.19 -3.50
CA THR A 11 8.52 0.82 -2.73
C THR A 11 9.17 2.17 -2.94
N ARG A 12 8.41 3.11 -3.50
CA ARG A 12 8.88 4.46 -3.83
C ARG A 12 8.12 5.47 -2.98
N LEU A 13 8.85 6.17 -2.12
CA LEU A 13 8.29 7.12 -1.16
C LEU A 13 8.22 8.54 -1.67
N ASN A 14 8.88 8.85 -2.79
CA ASN A 14 8.81 10.18 -3.38
C ASN A 14 7.38 10.48 -3.85
N VAL A 15 6.93 11.69 -3.60
CA VAL A 15 5.60 12.16 -4.02
C VAL A 15 5.64 12.42 -5.52
N LEU A 16 4.84 11.66 -6.27
CA LEU A 16 4.87 11.70 -7.73
C LEU A 16 4.19 12.94 -8.29
N HIS A 17 3.09 13.36 -7.70
CA HIS A 17 2.30 14.49 -8.17
C HIS A 17 2.24 15.60 -7.15
N GLN A 18 2.41 16.83 -7.63
CA GLN A 18 2.24 18.02 -6.82
C GLN A 18 0.77 18.45 -6.82
N GLN A 19 0.46 19.47 -6.02
CA GLN A 19 -0.88 20.04 -6.01
C GLN A 19 -1.23 20.56 -7.41
N LEU A 20 -2.52 20.52 -7.74
CA LEU A 20 -3.07 21.00 -9.00
C LEU A 20 -2.67 20.17 -10.23
N GLU A 21 -2.08 19.00 -10.02
CA GLU A 21 -1.77 18.04 -11.08
C GLU A 21 -2.83 16.95 -11.13
N LEU A 22 -3.20 16.55 -12.34
CA LEU A 22 -4.12 15.42 -12.54
C LEU A 22 -3.40 14.12 -12.22
N ILE A 23 -4.05 13.27 -11.47
CA ILE A 23 -3.55 11.93 -11.16
C ILE A 23 -4.41 10.92 -11.89
N ASP A 24 -3.80 10.14 -12.78
CA ASP A 24 -4.48 9.08 -13.51
C ASP A 24 -4.00 7.74 -12.96
N GLU A 25 -4.78 7.18 -12.02
CA GLU A 25 -4.41 5.95 -11.35
C GLU A 25 -4.30 4.79 -12.33
N LYS A 26 -5.23 4.69 -13.29
CA LYS A 26 -5.21 3.57 -14.22
C LYS A 26 -3.95 3.58 -15.08
N ALA A 27 -3.55 4.74 -15.58
CA ALA A 27 -2.34 4.85 -16.37
C ALA A 27 -1.10 4.47 -15.57
N LEU A 28 -1.05 4.89 -14.30
CA LEU A 28 0.07 4.57 -13.41
C LEU A 28 0.10 3.08 -13.07
N ALA A 29 -1.05 2.48 -12.79
CA ALA A 29 -1.13 1.06 -12.47
C ALA A 29 -0.74 0.21 -13.68
N ASP A 30 -1.19 0.59 -14.88
CA ASP A 30 -0.86 -0.14 -16.11
C ASP A 30 0.64 -0.07 -16.44
N ALA A 31 1.32 0.98 -15.99
CA ALA A 31 2.75 1.17 -16.22
C ALA A 31 3.63 0.60 -15.11
N ALA A 32 3.05 -0.04 -14.08
CA ALA A 32 3.81 -0.55 -12.95
C ALA A 32 4.87 -1.56 -13.43
N PRO A 33 6.16 -1.37 -13.04
CA PRO A 33 7.24 -2.16 -13.62
C PRO A 33 7.46 -3.52 -12.97
N HIS A 34 6.88 -3.77 -11.80
CA HIS A 34 7.14 -4.97 -11.02
C HIS A 34 5.86 -5.56 -10.46
N LYS A 35 5.91 -6.84 -10.07
CA LYS A 35 4.74 -7.53 -9.48
C LYS A 35 4.32 -6.94 -8.14
N TRP A 36 5.26 -6.40 -7.37
CA TRP A 36 4.95 -5.68 -6.15
C TRP A 36 5.53 -4.29 -6.24
N TYR A 37 4.66 -3.33 -6.54
CA TYR A 37 5.02 -1.95 -6.77
C TYR A 37 4.16 -1.05 -5.90
N ASN A 38 4.80 -0.12 -5.19
CA ASN A 38 4.15 0.79 -4.27
C ASN A 38 4.73 2.19 -4.51
N GLN A 39 3.89 3.14 -4.85
CA GLN A 39 4.31 4.49 -5.19
C GLN A 39 3.44 5.50 -4.44
N THR A 40 4.07 6.45 -3.75
CA THR A 40 3.34 7.58 -3.19
C THR A 40 2.89 8.49 -4.32
N LEU A 41 1.60 8.75 -4.41
CA LEU A 41 1.02 9.54 -5.50
C LEU A 41 0.99 11.03 -5.17
N CYS A 42 0.49 11.38 -3.99
CA CYS A 42 0.28 12.76 -3.60
C CYS A 42 0.20 12.87 -2.08
N GLN A 43 0.26 14.11 -1.61
CA GLN A 43 0.12 14.43 -0.20
C GLN A 43 -1.09 15.33 0.00
N VAL A 44 -1.87 15.03 1.03
CA VAL A 44 -3.02 15.83 1.46
C VAL A 44 -2.82 16.13 2.95
N ASN A 45 -2.49 17.38 3.28
CA ASN A 45 -2.10 17.74 4.65
C ASN A 45 -0.97 16.82 5.13
N ASP A 46 -1.15 16.14 6.26
CA ASP A 46 -0.16 15.21 6.83
C ASP A 46 -0.35 13.78 6.35
N SER A 47 -1.26 13.56 5.40
CA SER A 47 -1.53 12.23 4.85
C SER A 47 -0.99 12.11 3.45
N VAL A 48 -0.67 10.88 3.06
CA VAL A 48 -0.29 10.55 1.69
C VAL A 48 -1.25 9.53 1.13
N VAL A 49 -1.45 9.59 -0.18
CA VAL A 49 -2.19 8.57 -0.94
C VAL A 49 -1.16 7.79 -1.73
N ARG A 50 -1.19 6.47 -1.59
CA ARG A 50 -0.23 5.58 -2.22
C ARG A 50 -0.94 4.58 -3.11
N LEU A 51 -0.29 4.27 -4.23
CA LEU A 51 -0.76 3.25 -5.17
C LEU A 51 0.02 1.96 -4.90
N GLY A 52 -0.71 0.86 -4.75
CA GLY A 52 -0.12 -0.46 -4.72
C GLY A 52 -0.59 -1.26 -5.92
N VAL A 53 0.34 -1.81 -6.69
CA VAL A 53 0.05 -2.80 -7.72
C VAL A 53 0.78 -4.04 -7.28
N ILE A 54 0.03 -5.02 -6.78
CA ILE A 54 0.60 -6.09 -5.98
C ILE A 54 0.14 -7.47 -6.45
N GLU A 55 1.04 -8.43 -6.26
CA GLU A 55 0.76 -9.86 -6.47
C GLU A 55 1.74 -10.63 -5.58
N GLY A 56 1.22 -11.52 -4.74
CA GLY A 56 2.03 -12.27 -3.79
C GLY A 56 1.73 -11.88 -2.35
N GLU A 57 2.71 -12.03 -1.47
CA GLU A 57 2.54 -11.82 -0.04
C GLU A 57 3.51 -10.78 0.48
N TYR A 58 2.99 -9.91 1.35
CA TYR A 58 3.83 -9.03 2.15
C TYR A 58 4.18 -9.73 3.46
N HIS A 59 5.22 -9.25 4.16
CA HIS A 59 5.59 -9.81 5.45
C HIS A 59 4.66 -9.28 6.56
N TRP A 60 4.58 -10.02 7.65
CA TRP A 60 3.85 -9.58 8.85
C TRP A 60 4.56 -8.36 9.46
N HIS A 61 3.79 -7.34 9.79
CA HIS A 61 4.31 -6.10 10.37
C HIS A 61 3.21 -5.33 11.10
N LYS A 62 3.61 -4.25 11.76
CA LYS A 62 2.68 -3.33 12.41
C LYS A 62 3.23 -1.92 12.32
N HIS A 63 2.36 -0.93 12.49
CA HIS A 63 2.71 0.47 12.61
C HIS A 63 2.23 0.95 13.96
N ASP A 64 3.16 1.36 14.85
CA ASP A 64 2.81 1.63 16.24
C ASP A 64 2.01 2.92 16.42
N ASN A 65 2.19 3.88 15.53
CA ASN A 65 1.63 5.22 15.69
C ASN A 65 0.67 5.65 14.58
N ASP A 66 0.39 4.78 13.62
CA ASP A 66 -0.35 5.17 12.42
C ASP A 66 -1.40 4.15 12.05
N ASP A 67 -2.60 4.65 11.76
CA ASP A 67 -3.63 3.86 11.10
C ASP A 67 -3.30 3.78 9.61
N GLU A 68 -3.78 2.72 8.97
CA GLU A 68 -3.55 2.52 7.55
C GLU A 68 -4.85 2.12 6.87
N PHE A 69 -5.27 2.90 5.85
CA PHE A 69 -6.48 2.62 5.09
C PHE A 69 -6.11 1.94 3.78
N PHE A 70 -6.83 0.86 3.46
CA PHE A 70 -6.70 0.13 2.21
C PHE A 70 -8.00 0.20 1.44
N TYR A 71 -7.91 0.39 0.13
CA TYR A 71 -9.08 0.44 -0.76
C TYR A 71 -8.73 -0.29 -2.06
N VAL A 72 -9.57 -1.25 -2.46
CA VAL A 72 -9.30 -2.04 -3.67
C VAL A 72 -9.94 -1.38 -4.88
N VAL A 73 -9.13 -1.15 -5.91
CA VAL A 73 -9.58 -0.63 -7.21
C VAL A 73 -9.94 -1.78 -8.13
N GLU A 74 -9.05 -2.78 -8.24
CA GLU A 74 -9.33 -4.00 -9.00
C GLU A 74 -8.59 -5.18 -8.39
N GLY A 75 -9.10 -6.38 -8.60
CA GLY A 75 -8.53 -7.61 -8.06
C GLY A 75 -9.14 -7.99 -6.73
N LYS A 76 -8.31 -8.52 -5.83
CA LYS A 76 -8.74 -8.98 -4.51
C LYS A 76 -7.60 -8.83 -3.53
N LEU A 77 -7.84 -8.13 -2.43
CA LEU A 77 -6.85 -7.98 -1.37
C LEU A 77 -7.27 -8.81 -0.17
N LEU A 78 -6.33 -9.58 0.36
CA LEU A 78 -6.49 -10.29 1.62
C LEU A 78 -5.64 -9.58 2.66
N ILE A 79 -6.24 -9.24 3.80
CA ILE A 79 -5.53 -8.67 4.94
C ILE A 79 -5.60 -9.70 6.04
N ASP A 80 -4.46 -10.29 6.36
CA ASP A 80 -4.37 -11.27 7.44
C ASP A 80 -4.14 -10.53 8.75
N LEU A 81 -4.99 -10.82 9.72
CA LEU A 81 -4.88 -10.38 11.11
C LEU A 81 -4.64 -11.60 11.98
N GLU A 82 -4.28 -11.39 13.24
CA GLU A 82 -4.24 -12.51 14.17
C GLU A 82 -5.66 -13.04 14.34
N GLY A 83 -5.84 -14.32 14.02
CA GLY A 83 -7.12 -15.00 14.21
C GLY A 83 -8.14 -14.84 13.09
N ARG A 84 -7.90 -14.00 12.09
CA ARG A 84 -8.82 -13.90 10.94
C ARG A 84 -8.19 -13.25 9.72
N THR A 85 -8.80 -13.48 8.58
CA THR A 85 -8.44 -12.83 7.32
C THR A 85 -9.63 -12.01 6.82
N VAL A 86 -9.37 -10.78 6.42
CA VAL A 86 -10.37 -9.90 5.81
C VAL A 86 -10.14 -9.91 4.30
N GLU A 87 -11.21 -10.15 3.54
CA GLU A 87 -11.15 -10.19 2.09
C GLU A 87 -11.85 -8.96 1.53
N LEU A 88 -11.14 -8.22 0.67
CA LEU A 88 -11.67 -7.01 0.04
C LEU A 88 -11.81 -7.23 -1.46
N ALA A 89 -13.01 -7.02 -1.97
CA ALA A 89 -13.32 -6.98 -3.39
C ALA A 89 -13.17 -5.54 -3.91
N PRO A 90 -13.19 -5.32 -5.23
CA PRO A 90 -13.14 -3.95 -5.77
C PRO A 90 -14.18 -3.04 -5.14
N ARG A 91 -13.77 -1.81 -4.84
CA ARG A 91 -14.59 -0.76 -4.25
C ARG A 91 -14.92 -1.02 -2.78
N GLN A 92 -14.14 -1.87 -2.12
CA GLN A 92 -14.24 -2.10 -0.68
C GLN A 92 -12.97 -1.62 0.00
N GLY A 93 -13.11 -1.12 1.22
CA GLY A 93 -12.00 -0.59 2.01
C GLY A 93 -12.01 -1.09 3.43
N PHE A 94 -10.86 -0.93 4.10
CA PHE A 94 -10.66 -1.40 5.46
C PHE A 94 -9.55 -0.61 6.13
N VAL A 95 -9.74 -0.24 7.39
CA VAL A 95 -8.69 0.43 8.18
C VAL A 95 -8.05 -0.59 9.10
N VAL A 96 -6.73 -0.71 9.01
CA VAL A 96 -5.94 -1.43 10.02
C VAL A 96 -5.48 -0.40 11.04
N PRO A 97 -5.94 -0.50 12.31
CA PRO A 97 -5.55 0.47 13.32
C PRO A 97 -4.09 0.34 13.70
N LYS A 98 -3.54 1.43 14.24
CA LYS A 98 -2.18 1.41 14.78
C LYS A 98 -2.00 0.30 15.81
N GLY A 99 -0.82 -0.29 15.84
CA GLY A 99 -0.46 -1.35 16.76
C GLY A 99 -0.96 -2.74 16.38
N VAL A 100 -1.75 -2.88 15.33
CA VAL A 100 -2.31 -4.18 14.92
C VAL A 100 -1.36 -4.89 13.97
N LEU A 101 -0.93 -6.08 14.35
CA LEU A 101 -0.08 -6.93 13.52
C LEU A 101 -0.90 -7.45 12.34
N HIS A 102 -0.37 -7.28 11.13
CA HIS A 102 -1.07 -7.64 9.91
C HIS A 102 -0.11 -7.92 8.76
N ARG A 103 -0.64 -8.51 7.72
CA ARG A 103 0.02 -8.56 6.41
C ARG A 103 -1.02 -8.50 5.30
N THR A 104 -0.61 -7.98 4.15
CA THR A 104 -1.44 -7.99 2.94
C THR A 104 -0.93 -9.08 2.00
N ARG A 105 -1.83 -9.66 1.23
CA ARG A 105 -1.49 -10.59 0.16
C ARG A 105 -2.52 -10.52 -0.95
N ALA A 106 -2.09 -10.79 -2.15
CA ALA A 106 -2.93 -10.78 -3.34
C ALA A 106 -2.64 -12.03 -4.16
N PRO A 107 -3.60 -12.97 -4.26
CA PRO A 107 -3.40 -14.20 -5.03
C PRO A 107 -3.18 -13.95 -6.52
N GLN A 108 -3.65 -12.81 -7.03
CA GLN A 108 -3.48 -12.38 -8.40
C GLN A 108 -3.23 -10.87 -8.41
N ARG A 109 -2.85 -10.33 -9.57
CA ARG A 109 -2.57 -8.89 -9.69
C ARG A 109 -3.75 -8.09 -9.15
N THR A 110 -3.46 -7.19 -8.23
CA THR A 110 -4.47 -6.38 -7.54
C THR A 110 -3.97 -4.94 -7.48
N VAL A 111 -4.88 -4.01 -7.70
CA VAL A 111 -4.59 -2.58 -7.62
C VAL A 111 -5.32 -2.01 -6.41
N ILE A 112 -4.56 -1.38 -5.53
CA ILE A 112 -5.09 -0.79 -4.30
C ILE A 112 -4.62 0.65 -4.15
N LEU A 113 -5.41 1.42 -3.41
CA LEU A 113 -4.99 2.72 -2.88
C LEU A 113 -4.86 2.59 -1.37
N MET A 114 -3.88 3.28 -0.81
CA MET A 114 -3.66 3.36 0.63
C MET A 114 -3.61 4.82 1.04
N VAL A 115 -4.17 5.11 2.21
CA VAL A 115 -4.06 6.44 2.82
C VAL A 115 -3.44 6.26 4.19
N GLU A 116 -2.38 7.01 4.46
CA GLU A 116 -1.62 6.89 5.70
C GLU A 116 -0.87 8.20 5.97
N ASN A 117 -0.33 8.36 7.17
CA ASN A 117 0.45 9.56 7.50
C ASN A 117 1.77 9.58 6.75
N THR A 118 2.26 10.78 6.45
CA THR A 118 3.63 10.95 5.99
C THR A 118 4.57 10.43 7.07
N GLY A 119 5.67 9.84 6.66
CA GLY A 119 6.65 9.31 7.60
C GLY A 119 6.37 7.92 8.12
N ILE A 120 5.23 7.33 7.76
CA ILE A 120 4.99 5.91 8.05
C ILE A 120 6.09 5.08 7.38
N ILE A 121 6.55 4.04 8.06
CA ILE A 121 7.55 3.12 7.51
C ILE A 121 6.79 1.95 6.89
N PRO A 122 6.74 1.84 5.55
CA PRO A 122 5.88 0.83 4.90
C PRO A 122 6.17 -0.60 5.33
N THR A 123 7.42 -0.92 5.63
CA THR A 123 7.81 -2.27 6.07
C THR A 123 7.48 -2.55 7.52
N GLY A 124 6.96 -1.56 8.24
CA GLY A 124 6.55 -1.70 9.64
C GLY A 124 7.60 -1.21 10.62
N ASP A 125 7.14 -1.00 11.84
CA ASP A 125 7.99 -0.58 12.96
C ASP A 125 8.67 -1.79 13.59
N LYS A 126 9.81 -1.53 14.19
CA LYS A 126 10.58 -2.58 14.88
C LYS A 126 9.96 -2.92 16.22
#